data_58dc0acbf37445b8a4112a0445ce5470
#
_entry.id   58dc0acbf37445b8a4112a0445ce5470
#
_cell.length_a   1.000
_cell.length_b   1.000
_cell.length_c   1.000
_cell.angle_alpha   90.00
_cell.angle_beta   90.00
_cell.angle_gamma   90.00
#
_symmetry.space_group_name_H-M   'P 1'
#
loop_
_entity.id
_entity.type
_entity.pdbx_description
1 polymer ?
#
loop_
_entity_poly.entity_id
_entity_poly.type
_entity_poly.pdbx_seq_one_letter_code
_entity_poly.pdbx_strand_id
1 'polypeptide(L)'
;SFLLYCNGNELEGDFDFLNELTEYGRSHDNRRLFSGSTARKHVKAEQFYVSHRSDKGSVTIYEGRPMTDWDINAGHGTGQPIISHETGQRCVYPDFSEISAYTGPVEARNLERYRDSLAAHGMENLAVDFFRVSGQQTRIEYKDVIEGQLRSSLSSGFQLLSLIDFPGQGYAPVGILNAFWKSKGIITPEKFREFCAPSVALLRFQKRAFFNDEIFSGKAELYNYSPSRFRRPDVRWHVTDSRGTTLYSGRISCKEISNYGVYPLGEFEFPLNRITSNEKLTVHLCVDKKITNSWDIWVYPRKQVKEILKSDNQVLFTTSYTAEARRYLQAGKSVVLLPRPEAVKGRKSNFHNHFWNPIMFKWQPLTLGCLIHKEQPMFADFVTDEFVDWQWWDILCHAKVIEMNAAPNALLPFIQSIDTYQHNHKLGIGFEAKLHGGKLLVLAIDTENKIDQRPASLQLLQS
;
A
#
# COMPACT_ATOMS: atom_id res chain seq x y z
N SER A 1 -17.76 -25.39 6.44
CA SER A 1 -17.10 -26.57 7.08
C SER A 1 -16.04 -26.09 8.07
N PHE A 2 -15.97 -26.73 9.23
CA PHE A 2 -14.94 -26.48 10.23
C PHE A 2 -13.81 -27.50 10.05
N LEU A 3 -12.65 -27.04 9.53
CA LEU A 3 -11.53 -27.91 9.14
C LEU A 3 -10.28 -27.76 10.01
N LEU A 4 -10.03 -26.56 10.53
CA LEU A 4 -8.86 -26.22 11.32
C LEU A 4 -9.27 -25.84 12.73
N TYR A 5 -8.59 -26.37 13.72
CA TYR A 5 -8.79 -26.05 15.13
C TYR A 5 -7.48 -25.53 15.74
N CYS A 6 -7.56 -24.45 16.48
CA CYS A 6 -6.48 -23.92 17.29
C CYS A 6 -6.99 -23.74 18.71
N ASN A 7 -6.19 -24.10 19.73
CA ASN A 7 -6.60 -23.98 21.12
C ASN A 7 -6.89 -22.53 21.53
N GLY A 8 -6.20 -21.56 20.91
CA GLY A 8 -6.47 -20.16 21.15
C GLY A 8 -5.54 -19.21 20.42
N ASN A 9 -5.85 -17.92 20.51
CA ASN A 9 -5.07 -16.87 19.92
C ASN A 9 -3.95 -16.43 20.84
N GLU A 10 -2.70 -16.51 20.35
CA GLU A 10 -1.51 -15.98 21.02
C GLU A 10 -1.34 -16.47 22.46
N LEU A 11 -1.69 -17.73 22.73
CA LEU A 11 -1.57 -18.31 24.06
C LEU A 11 -0.11 -18.37 24.52
N GLU A 12 0.10 -17.97 25.75
CA GLU A 12 1.37 -18.06 26.46
C GLU A 12 1.20 -18.90 27.73
N GLY A 13 2.30 -19.35 28.32
CA GLY A 13 2.29 -20.12 29.54
C GLY A 13 2.92 -21.51 29.37
N ASP A 14 2.26 -22.56 29.86
CA ASP A 14 2.74 -23.93 29.82
C ASP A 14 2.52 -24.56 28.43
N PHE A 15 3.59 -24.63 27.64
CA PHE A 15 3.54 -25.20 26.28
C PHE A 15 3.49 -26.73 26.29
N ASP A 16 3.90 -27.40 27.36
CA ASP A 16 3.75 -28.84 27.49
C ASP A 16 2.28 -29.19 27.70
N PHE A 17 1.56 -28.41 28.51
CA PHE A 17 0.11 -28.54 28.64
C PHE A 17 -0.61 -28.23 27.33
N LEU A 18 -0.20 -27.20 26.57
CA LEU A 18 -0.78 -26.92 25.27
C LEU A 18 -0.51 -28.06 24.27
N ASN A 19 0.62 -28.73 24.35
CA ASN A 19 0.91 -29.93 23.58
C ASN A 19 -0.04 -31.07 23.92
N GLU A 20 -0.19 -31.40 25.23
CA GLU A 20 -1.14 -32.40 25.70
C GLU A 20 -2.56 -32.13 25.26
N LEU A 21 -3.00 -30.87 25.35
CA LEU A 21 -4.35 -30.45 24.87
C LEU A 21 -4.52 -30.65 23.38
N THR A 22 -3.48 -30.37 22.59
CA THR A 22 -3.46 -30.57 21.14
C THR A 22 -3.53 -32.08 20.78
N GLU A 23 -2.76 -32.91 21.50
CA GLU A 23 -2.79 -34.38 21.37
C GLU A 23 -4.18 -34.95 21.74
N TYR A 24 -4.77 -34.46 22.81
CA TYR A 24 -6.13 -34.82 23.21
C TYR A 24 -7.14 -34.53 22.11
N GLY A 25 -7.13 -33.31 21.57
CA GLY A 25 -8.00 -32.94 20.46
C GLY A 25 -7.84 -33.87 19.24
N ARG A 26 -6.61 -34.15 18.83
CA ARG A 26 -6.31 -35.04 17.69
C ARG A 26 -6.78 -36.48 17.93
N SER A 27 -6.64 -36.98 19.15
CA SER A 27 -7.07 -38.35 19.47
C SER A 27 -8.60 -38.54 19.48
N HIS A 28 -9.36 -37.46 19.69
CA HIS A 28 -10.81 -37.49 19.79
C HIS A 28 -11.52 -37.05 18.50
N ASP A 29 -10.87 -36.27 17.63
CA ASP A 29 -11.44 -35.85 16.34
C ASP A 29 -10.41 -35.87 15.22
N ASN A 30 -10.43 -36.93 14.42
CA ASN A 30 -9.55 -37.10 13.26
C ASN A 30 -10.05 -36.42 11.97
N ARG A 31 -11.16 -35.72 12.01
CA ARG A 31 -11.74 -35.00 10.86
C ARG A 31 -11.14 -33.62 10.64
N ARG A 32 -10.39 -33.11 11.65
CA ARG A 32 -9.83 -31.75 11.68
C ARG A 32 -8.34 -31.79 11.89
N LEU A 33 -7.67 -30.72 11.49
CA LEU A 33 -6.29 -30.46 11.82
C LEU A 33 -6.22 -29.55 13.05
N PHE A 34 -5.22 -29.79 13.91
CA PHE A 34 -5.05 -29.11 15.18
C PHE A 34 -3.75 -28.34 15.26
N SER A 35 -3.79 -27.16 15.89
CA SER A 35 -2.64 -26.33 16.25
C SER A 35 -2.71 -25.93 17.72
N GLY A 36 -1.56 -25.76 18.36
CA GLY A 36 -1.45 -25.44 19.78
C GLY A 36 -1.84 -24.00 20.09
N SER A 37 -1.28 -23.05 19.36
CA SER A 37 -1.57 -21.62 19.49
C SER A 37 -1.21 -20.88 18.22
N THR A 38 -1.90 -19.75 17.95
CA THR A 38 -1.46 -18.85 16.89
C THR A 38 -0.26 -18.03 17.35
N ALA A 39 0.65 -17.73 16.41
CA ALA A 39 1.74 -16.75 16.53
C ALA A 39 2.66 -16.88 17.77
N ARG A 40 2.69 -18.03 18.38
CA ARG A 40 3.53 -18.32 19.56
C ARG A 40 4.42 -19.53 19.31
N LYS A 41 5.02 -20.04 20.35
CA LYS A 41 5.92 -21.20 20.28
C LYS A 41 5.19 -22.41 19.67
N HIS A 42 5.86 -23.07 18.73
CA HIS A 42 5.41 -24.32 18.14
C HIS A 42 5.38 -25.45 19.18
N VAL A 43 4.32 -26.27 19.15
CA VAL A 43 4.20 -27.48 19.97
C VAL A 43 4.26 -28.73 19.07
N LYS A 44 4.80 -29.83 19.60
CA LYS A 44 5.13 -31.07 18.86
C LYS A 44 3.89 -31.71 18.20
N ALA A 45 2.74 -31.62 18.84
CA ALA A 45 1.50 -32.25 18.37
C ALA A 45 0.79 -31.50 17.23
N GLU A 46 1.23 -30.30 16.87
CA GLU A 46 0.61 -29.50 15.79
C GLU A 46 0.68 -30.21 14.45
N GLN A 47 -0.37 -30.05 13.65
CA GLN A 47 -0.47 -30.52 12.28
C GLN A 47 -0.34 -29.40 11.25
N PHE A 48 -0.48 -28.15 11.68
CA PHE A 48 -0.20 -26.93 10.93
C PHE A 48 0.26 -25.84 11.92
N TYR A 49 1.01 -24.89 11.41
CA TYR A 49 1.53 -23.77 12.20
C TYR A 49 0.93 -22.46 11.74
N VAL A 50 0.44 -21.64 12.66
CA VAL A 50 -0.09 -20.31 12.38
C VAL A 50 0.90 -19.27 12.86
N SER A 51 1.45 -18.45 11.98
CA SER A 51 2.58 -17.58 12.27
C SER A 51 2.41 -16.15 11.82
N HIS A 52 2.88 -15.19 12.64
CA HIS A 52 3.10 -13.79 12.24
C HIS A 52 4.40 -13.57 11.46
N ARG A 53 5.30 -14.56 11.42
CA ARG A 53 6.68 -14.36 10.96
C ARG A 53 7.00 -15.17 9.72
N SER A 54 7.88 -14.59 8.91
CA SER A 54 8.59 -15.24 7.83
C SER A 54 10.11 -15.07 8.03
N ASP A 55 10.91 -15.62 7.15
CA ASP A 55 12.35 -15.36 7.06
C ASP A 55 12.69 -13.88 6.81
N LYS A 56 11.75 -13.10 6.25
CA LYS A 56 11.87 -11.65 5.99
C LYS A 56 11.28 -10.77 7.09
N GLY A 57 10.94 -11.33 8.23
CA GLY A 57 10.33 -10.63 9.36
C GLY A 57 8.86 -10.93 9.56
N SER A 58 8.07 -9.96 10.01
CA SER A 58 6.65 -10.15 10.25
C SER A 58 5.86 -10.07 8.94
N VAL A 59 5.03 -11.07 8.66
CA VAL A 59 4.08 -11.05 7.53
C VAL A 59 2.87 -10.15 7.82
N THR A 60 2.57 -9.94 9.08
CA THR A 60 1.43 -9.14 9.55
C THR A 60 1.68 -7.64 9.33
N ILE A 61 2.92 -7.19 9.59
CA ILE A 61 3.35 -5.80 9.41
C ILE A 61 4.28 -5.62 8.21
N TYR A 62 4.19 -6.52 7.23
CA TYR A 62 5.02 -6.43 6.04
C TYR A 62 4.78 -5.12 5.30
N GLU A 63 5.85 -4.40 5.04
CA GLU A 63 5.86 -3.19 4.24
C GLU A 63 6.35 -3.54 2.84
N GLY A 64 5.41 -3.66 1.91
CA GLY A 64 5.69 -3.93 0.50
C GLY A 64 6.62 -2.88 -0.12
N ARG A 65 7.25 -3.26 -1.23
CA ARG A 65 8.07 -2.37 -2.05
C ARG A 65 7.42 -2.22 -3.43
N PRO A 66 7.80 -1.25 -4.23
CA PRO A 66 7.22 -1.05 -5.56
C PRO A 66 7.66 -2.13 -6.56
N MET A 67 7.55 -3.38 -6.16
CA MET A 67 7.84 -4.58 -6.95
C MET A 67 6.88 -5.70 -6.55
N THR A 68 6.77 -6.73 -7.39
CA THR A 68 5.97 -7.93 -7.07
C THR A 68 6.81 -9.20 -6.98
N ASP A 69 8.11 -9.13 -7.29
CA ASP A 69 9.01 -10.29 -7.18
C ASP A 69 9.50 -10.48 -5.74
N TRP A 70 8.57 -10.86 -4.89
CA TRP A 70 8.83 -11.25 -3.52
C TRP A 70 7.85 -12.34 -3.08
N ASP A 71 8.21 -13.11 -2.09
CA ASP A 71 7.36 -14.11 -1.44
C ASP A 71 7.67 -14.20 0.05
N ILE A 72 6.79 -14.88 0.76
CA ILE A 72 6.88 -15.10 2.19
C ILE A 72 7.44 -16.51 2.40
N ASN A 73 8.74 -16.61 2.50
CA ASN A 73 9.36 -17.86 2.89
C ASN A 73 9.26 -18.02 4.42
N ALA A 74 8.28 -18.75 4.86
CA ALA A 74 8.09 -19.05 6.27
C ALA A 74 8.94 -20.27 6.65
N GLY A 75 10.25 -20.09 6.64
CA GLY A 75 11.21 -21.13 7.01
C GLY A 75 11.30 -21.34 8.52
N HIS A 76 10.29 -21.94 9.13
CA HIS A 76 10.37 -22.30 10.55
C HIS A 76 10.96 -23.70 10.83
N GLY A 77 11.37 -24.42 9.77
CA GLY A 77 12.00 -25.74 9.92
C GLY A 77 11.11 -26.83 10.53
N THR A 78 9.80 -26.58 10.66
CA THR A 78 8.87 -27.53 11.31
C THR A 78 8.41 -28.64 10.38
N GLY A 79 8.57 -28.49 9.06
CA GLY A 79 8.06 -29.43 8.06
C GLY A 79 6.54 -29.46 7.92
N GLN A 80 5.81 -28.61 8.63
CA GLN A 80 4.36 -28.53 8.63
C GLN A 80 3.84 -27.38 7.77
N PRO A 81 2.59 -27.47 7.27
CA PRO A 81 1.93 -26.38 6.58
C PRO A 81 1.91 -25.11 7.44
N ILE A 82 2.21 -23.96 6.84
CA ILE A 82 2.21 -22.67 7.53
C ILE A 82 1.09 -21.79 7.00
N ILE A 83 0.31 -21.24 7.93
CA ILE A 83 -0.74 -20.27 7.66
C ILE A 83 -0.30 -18.93 8.22
N SER A 84 -0.28 -17.89 7.40
CA SER A 84 0.01 -16.54 7.85
C SER A 84 -1.13 -16.00 8.70
N HIS A 85 -0.78 -15.56 9.92
CA HIS A 85 -1.72 -15.06 10.91
C HIS A 85 -1.95 -13.56 10.75
N GLU A 86 -3.20 -13.14 10.92
CA GLU A 86 -3.59 -11.72 11.01
C GLU A 86 -3.09 -10.85 9.83
N THR A 87 -3.18 -11.36 8.62
CA THR A 87 -2.75 -10.64 7.41
C THR A 87 -3.64 -9.43 7.16
N GLY A 88 -3.04 -8.34 6.67
CA GLY A 88 -3.72 -7.09 6.33
C GLY A 88 -3.45 -6.02 7.38
N GLN A 89 -4.41 -5.65 8.19
CA GLN A 89 -4.29 -4.72 9.31
C GLN A 89 -3.80 -3.30 8.95
N ARG A 90 -4.11 -2.81 7.73
CA ARG A 90 -3.82 -1.43 7.34
C ARG A 90 -5.04 -0.54 7.57
N CYS A 91 -4.85 0.51 8.37
CA CYS A 91 -5.93 1.40 8.75
C CYS A 91 -6.47 2.20 7.57
N VAL A 92 -7.78 2.34 7.54
CA VAL A 92 -8.49 3.38 6.78
C VAL A 92 -8.82 4.53 7.73
N TYR A 93 -8.87 5.76 7.25
CA TYR A 93 -9.37 6.89 8.05
C TYR A 93 -10.86 6.64 8.39
N PRO A 94 -11.35 6.96 9.59
CA PRO A 94 -12.73 6.69 9.99
C PRO A 94 -13.78 7.35 9.09
N ASP A 95 -14.86 6.63 8.80
CA ASP A 95 -16.08 7.22 8.22
C ASP A 95 -16.99 7.73 9.34
N PHE A 96 -17.06 9.03 9.52
CA PHE A 96 -17.88 9.63 10.57
C PHE A 96 -19.39 9.53 10.32
N SER A 97 -19.83 9.12 9.13
CA SER A 97 -21.24 8.81 8.88
C SER A 97 -21.72 7.59 9.69
N GLU A 98 -20.80 6.72 10.12
CA GLU A 98 -21.10 5.56 10.96
C GLU A 98 -21.61 5.93 12.35
N ILE A 99 -21.35 7.14 12.85
CA ILE A 99 -21.81 7.61 14.17
C ILE A 99 -23.33 7.39 14.31
N SER A 100 -24.09 7.68 13.25
CA SER A 100 -25.54 7.53 13.26
C SER A 100 -26.05 6.08 13.31
N ALA A 101 -25.19 5.11 13.03
CA ALA A 101 -25.52 3.68 13.09
C ALA A 101 -25.47 3.12 14.52
N TYR A 102 -24.86 3.83 15.46
CA TYR A 102 -24.81 3.45 16.87
C TYR A 102 -26.09 3.89 17.58
N THR A 103 -27.16 3.10 17.42
CA THR A 103 -28.51 3.41 17.96
C THR A 103 -28.82 2.69 19.29
N GLY A 104 -27.89 1.88 19.80
CA GLY A 104 -28.03 1.11 21.04
C GLY A 104 -27.45 1.85 22.27
N PRO A 105 -27.21 1.12 23.35
CA PRO A 105 -26.66 1.70 24.59
C PRO A 105 -25.18 2.11 24.47
N VAL A 106 -24.48 1.63 23.42
CA VAL A 106 -23.08 2.00 23.14
C VAL A 106 -23.08 3.17 22.17
N GLU A 107 -22.48 4.28 22.60
CA GLU A 107 -22.33 5.50 21.80
C GLU A 107 -20.96 5.51 21.09
N ALA A 108 -20.89 6.13 19.92
CA ALA A 108 -19.67 6.24 19.10
C ALA A 108 -18.72 7.35 19.61
N ARG A 109 -18.47 7.44 20.93
CA ARG A 109 -17.70 8.51 21.58
C ARG A 109 -16.29 8.70 20.99
N ASN A 110 -15.64 7.63 20.57
CA ASN A 110 -14.36 7.68 19.89
C ASN A 110 -14.46 8.38 18.53
N LEU A 111 -15.45 8.02 17.70
CA LEU A 111 -15.65 8.63 16.38
C LEU A 111 -16.05 10.10 16.49
N GLU A 112 -16.92 10.45 17.46
CA GLU A 112 -17.28 11.84 17.77
C GLU A 112 -16.03 12.66 18.11
N ARG A 113 -15.18 12.15 19.02
CA ARG A 113 -13.93 12.79 19.40
C ARG A 113 -12.96 12.97 18.23
N TYR A 114 -12.84 11.98 17.34
CA TYR A 114 -11.97 12.08 16.17
C TYR A 114 -12.49 13.11 15.17
N ARG A 115 -13.79 13.15 14.92
CA ARG A 115 -14.46 14.16 14.09
C ARG A 115 -14.22 15.57 14.65
N ASP A 116 -14.46 15.76 15.94
CA ASP A 116 -14.34 17.06 16.61
C ASP A 116 -12.86 17.53 16.63
N SER A 117 -11.91 16.60 16.78
CA SER A 117 -10.48 16.89 16.64
C SER A 117 -10.11 17.33 15.23
N LEU A 118 -10.66 16.70 14.18
CA LEU A 118 -10.44 17.12 12.79
C LEU A 118 -10.98 18.53 12.54
N ALA A 119 -12.18 18.83 13.04
CA ALA A 119 -12.80 20.15 12.94
C ALA A 119 -11.98 21.22 13.67
N ALA A 120 -11.43 20.90 14.85
CA ALA A 120 -10.56 21.82 15.61
C ALA A 120 -9.28 22.21 14.84
N HIS A 121 -8.83 21.39 13.89
CA HIS A 121 -7.72 21.69 13.00
C HIS A 121 -8.16 22.30 11.65
N GLY A 122 -9.45 22.66 11.49
CA GLY A 122 -10.01 23.29 10.29
C GLY A 122 -10.01 22.41 9.05
N MET A 123 -10.15 21.09 9.23
CA MET A 123 -10.11 20.10 8.16
C MET A 123 -11.36 19.22 8.06
N GLU A 124 -12.47 19.63 8.70
CA GLU A 124 -13.73 18.87 8.73
C GLU A 124 -14.24 18.52 7.33
N ASN A 125 -14.03 19.39 6.36
CA ASN A 125 -14.44 19.18 4.96
C ASN A 125 -13.64 18.10 4.25
N LEU A 126 -12.48 17.69 4.80
CA LEU A 126 -11.59 16.69 4.21
C LEU A 126 -11.87 15.27 4.72
N ALA A 127 -12.80 15.08 5.68
CA ALA A 127 -13.06 13.79 6.30
C ALA A 127 -13.38 12.70 5.28
N VAL A 128 -14.26 12.99 4.32
CA VAL A 128 -14.67 12.05 3.25
C VAL A 128 -13.50 11.73 2.32
N ASP A 129 -12.69 12.71 1.98
CA ASP A 129 -11.52 12.52 1.13
C ASP A 129 -10.45 11.69 1.86
N PHE A 130 -10.22 11.94 3.13
CA PHE A 130 -9.29 11.14 3.94
C PHE A 130 -9.72 9.69 4.05
N PHE A 131 -11.02 9.44 4.28
CA PHE A 131 -11.57 8.08 4.27
C PHE A 131 -11.37 7.42 2.91
N ARG A 132 -11.76 8.07 1.82
CA ARG A 132 -11.69 7.54 0.45
C ARG A 132 -10.24 7.24 0.05
N VAL A 133 -9.34 8.21 0.26
CA VAL A 133 -7.92 8.12 -0.15
C VAL A 133 -7.18 7.05 0.64
N SER A 134 -7.32 7.04 1.97
CA SER A 134 -6.70 6.00 2.81
C SER A 134 -7.24 4.61 2.50
N GLY A 135 -8.54 4.50 2.15
CA GLY A 135 -9.15 3.26 1.72
C GLY A 135 -8.56 2.73 0.40
N GLN A 136 -8.32 3.59 -0.59
CA GLN A 136 -7.66 3.19 -1.83
C GLN A 136 -6.22 2.73 -1.58
N GLN A 137 -5.48 3.40 -0.69
CA GLN A 137 -4.16 2.98 -0.27
C GLN A 137 -4.20 1.58 0.39
N THR A 138 -5.11 1.37 1.34
CA THR A 138 -5.31 0.07 1.99
C THR A 138 -5.63 -1.03 0.96
N ARG A 139 -6.43 -0.74 -0.06
CA ARG A 139 -6.77 -1.70 -1.13
C ARG A 139 -5.54 -2.22 -1.87
N ILE A 140 -4.62 -1.33 -2.25
CA ILE A 140 -3.40 -1.74 -2.96
C ILE A 140 -2.44 -2.52 -2.05
N GLU A 141 -2.39 -2.19 -0.77
CA GLU A 141 -1.60 -2.92 0.23
C GLU A 141 -2.16 -4.32 0.51
N TYR A 142 -3.50 -4.48 0.59
CA TYR A 142 -4.15 -5.79 0.68
C TYR A 142 -3.82 -6.67 -0.54
N LYS A 143 -3.89 -6.11 -1.75
CA LYS A 143 -3.53 -6.84 -2.96
C LYS A 143 -2.09 -7.31 -2.92
N ASP A 144 -1.16 -6.45 -2.55
CA ASP A 144 0.27 -6.76 -2.51
C ASP A 144 0.59 -7.89 -1.51
N VAL A 145 0.09 -7.79 -0.28
CA VAL A 145 0.36 -8.79 0.76
C VAL A 145 -0.31 -10.14 0.47
N ILE A 146 -1.54 -10.14 -0.05
CA ILE A 146 -2.25 -11.37 -0.39
C ILE A 146 -1.53 -12.06 -1.56
N GLU A 147 -1.20 -11.35 -2.63
CA GLU A 147 -0.45 -11.93 -3.75
C GLU A 147 0.92 -12.46 -3.32
N GLY A 148 1.60 -11.79 -2.40
CA GLY A 148 2.85 -12.27 -1.81
C GLY A 148 2.67 -13.60 -1.08
N GLN A 149 1.57 -13.77 -0.34
CA GLN A 149 1.22 -15.05 0.27
C GLN A 149 0.98 -16.14 -0.80
N LEU A 150 0.22 -15.82 -1.83
CA LEU A 150 -0.12 -16.78 -2.89
C LEU A 150 1.10 -17.20 -3.72
N ARG A 151 2.10 -16.31 -3.89
CA ARG A 151 3.37 -16.64 -4.58
C ARG A 151 4.27 -17.57 -3.78
N SER A 152 4.05 -17.65 -2.47
CA SER A 152 4.95 -18.35 -1.55
C SER A 152 4.66 -19.85 -1.52
N SER A 153 5.57 -20.66 -2.03
CA SER A 153 5.43 -22.13 -2.06
C SER A 153 5.38 -22.76 -0.67
N LEU A 154 5.90 -22.07 0.35
CA LEU A 154 5.89 -22.51 1.74
C LEU A 154 4.68 -22.02 2.53
N SER A 155 3.89 -21.07 2.00
CA SER A 155 2.65 -20.62 2.60
C SER A 155 1.50 -21.53 2.16
N SER A 156 0.78 -22.07 3.11
CA SER A 156 -0.40 -22.93 2.89
C SER A 156 -1.71 -22.13 2.95
N GLY A 157 -1.64 -20.85 3.26
CA GLY A 157 -2.78 -19.95 3.36
C GLY A 157 -2.54 -18.76 4.26
N PHE A 158 -3.57 -17.96 4.42
CA PHE A 158 -3.53 -16.78 5.28
C PHE A 158 -4.89 -16.56 5.96
N GLN A 159 -4.87 -15.83 7.05
CA GLN A 159 -6.04 -15.37 7.80
C GLN A 159 -6.04 -13.85 7.80
N LEU A 160 -7.10 -13.22 7.32
CA LEU A 160 -7.26 -11.78 7.41
C LEU A 160 -7.63 -11.36 8.84
N LEU A 161 -7.04 -10.32 9.34
CA LEU A 161 -7.51 -9.57 10.49
C LEU A 161 -7.70 -8.11 10.07
N SER A 162 -8.89 -7.70 9.71
CA SER A 162 -10.12 -8.46 9.71
C SER A 162 -10.90 -8.16 8.44
N LEU A 163 -11.94 -8.94 8.15
CA LEU A 163 -12.91 -8.60 7.08
C LEU A 163 -13.71 -7.34 7.44
N ILE A 164 -13.99 -7.14 8.74
CA ILE A 164 -14.70 -5.99 9.29
C ILE A 164 -13.78 -5.13 10.15
N ASP A 165 -14.15 -3.89 10.36
CA ASP A 165 -13.50 -3.04 11.35
C ASP A 165 -13.65 -3.61 12.75
N PHE A 166 -12.62 -3.45 13.57
CA PHE A 166 -12.59 -3.90 14.94
C PHE A 166 -12.84 -2.70 15.88
N PRO A 167 -14.03 -2.60 16.50
CA PRO A 167 -14.36 -1.46 17.37
C PRO A 167 -13.70 -1.50 18.74
N GLY A 168 -13.10 -2.64 19.12
CA GLY A 168 -12.34 -2.81 20.37
C GLY A 168 -10.92 -2.27 20.27
N GLN A 169 -10.16 -2.38 21.37
CA GLN A 169 -8.76 -1.97 21.48
C GLN A 169 -8.47 -0.54 20.99
N GLY A 170 -9.43 0.38 21.15
CA GLY A 170 -9.31 1.77 20.74
C GLY A 170 -9.73 2.07 19.31
N TYR A 171 -10.30 1.13 18.59
CA TYR A 171 -10.77 1.22 17.20
C TYR A 171 -9.69 0.97 16.15
N ALA A 172 -9.81 -0.15 15.47
CA ALA A 172 -8.96 -0.52 14.33
C ALA A 172 -9.77 -0.61 13.03
N PRO A 173 -9.82 0.46 12.21
CA PRO A 173 -10.60 0.53 10.97
C PRO A 173 -9.87 -0.15 9.80
N VAL A 174 -9.52 -1.42 9.95
CA VAL A 174 -8.72 -2.21 9.00
C VAL A 174 -9.54 -3.06 8.03
N GLY A 175 -10.85 -3.18 8.29
CA GLY A 175 -11.74 -4.02 7.48
C GLY A 175 -12.03 -3.47 6.09
N ILE A 176 -12.41 -4.36 5.18
CA ILE A 176 -13.03 -4.02 3.90
C ILE A 176 -14.49 -3.63 4.10
N LEU A 177 -15.11 -4.20 5.12
CA LEU A 177 -16.42 -3.84 5.64
C LEU A 177 -16.24 -3.04 6.93
N ASN A 178 -17.24 -2.23 7.25
CA ASN A 178 -17.26 -1.52 8.53
C ASN A 178 -17.73 -2.43 9.68
N ALA A 179 -17.77 -1.91 10.91
CA ALA A 179 -18.17 -2.64 12.10
C ALA A 179 -19.63 -3.19 12.03
N PHE A 180 -20.47 -2.67 11.13
CA PHE A 180 -21.85 -3.09 10.88
C PHE A 180 -21.99 -4.00 9.66
N TRP A 181 -20.90 -4.59 9.17
CA TRP A 181 -20.86 -5.47 7.99
C TRP A 181 -21.28 -4.81 6.68
N LYS A 182 -21.26 -3.49 6.61
CA LYS A 182 -21.53 -2.75 5.38
C LYS A 182 -20.23 -2.49 4.62
N SER A 183 -20.30 -2.56 3.29
CA SER A 183 -19.15 -2.25 2.44
C SER A 183 -18.69 -0.80 2.67
N LYS A 184 -17.39 -0.61 2.80
CA LYS A 184 -16.74 0.71 2.81
C LYS A 184 -16.59 1.31 1.41
N GLY A 185 -16.92 0.58 0.34
CA GLY A 185 -16.76 1.04 -1.04
C GLY A 185 -15.31 1.13 -1.53
N ILE A 186 -14.34 0.65 -0.76
CA ILE A 186 -12.91 0.74 -1.11
C ILE A 186 -12.48 -0.29 -2.16
N ILE A 187 -13.22 -1.40 -2.28
CA ILE A 187 -12.99 -2.42 -3.29
C ILE A 187 -14.30 -3.16 -3.60
N THR A 188 -14.49 -3.54 -4.88
CA THR A 188 -15.64 -4.38 -5.26
C THR A 188 -15.31 -5.86 -5.09
N PRO A 189 -16.33 -6.75 -4.90
CA PRO A 189 -16.10 -8.19 -4.82
C PRO A 189 -15.38 -8.77 -6.05
N GLU A 190 -15.64 -8.24 -7.24
CA GLU A 190 -15.00 -8.68 -8.49
C GLU A 190 -13.50 -8.36 -8.46
N LYS A 191 -13.15 -7.15 -8.05
CA LYS A 191 -11.74 -6.73 -7.92
C LYS A 191 -11.01 -7.49 -6.81
N PHE A 192 -11.68 -7.80 -5.71
CA PHE A 192 -11.09 -8.61 -4.65
C PHE A 192 -10.81 -10.05 -5.12
N ARG A 193 -11.68 -10.62 -5.96
CA ARG A 193 -11.47 -11.96 -6.53
C ARG A 193 -10.33 -12.05 -7.52
N GLU A 194 -9.86 -10.95 -8.11
CA GLU A 194 -8.69 -10.96 -8.99
C GLU A 194 -7.42 -11.48 -8.27
N PHE A 195 -7.32 -11.26 -6.95
CA PHE A 195 -6.17 -11.68 -6.15
C PHE A 195 -6.52 -12.54 -4.92
N CYS A 196 -7.79 -12.83 -4.68
CA CYS A 196 -8.25 -13.68 -3.58
C CYS A 196 -9.33 -14.65 -4.08
N ALA A 197 -8.89 -15.73 -4.73
CA ALA A 197 -9.72 -16.76 -5.32
C ALA A 197 -9.01 -18.12 -5.30
N PRO A 198 -9.71 -19.25 -5.53
CA PRO A 198 -9.08 -20.57 -5.62
C PRO A 198 -8.04 -20.69 -6.75
N SER A 199 -8.13 -19.86 -7.79
CA SER A 199 -7.11 -19.76 -8.82
C SER A 199 -6.85 -18.30 -9.13
N VAL A 200 -5.59 -17.87 -9.04
CA VAL A 200 -5.15 -16.48 -9.23
C VAL A 200 -3.98 -16.41 -10.17
N ALA A 201 -4.07 -15.56 -11.20
CA ALA A 201 -2.95 -15.22 -12.06
C ALA A 201 -2.02 -14.26 -11.30
N LEU A 202 -0.73 -14.56 -11.27
CA LEU A 202 0.30 -13.82 -10.55
C LEU A 202 1.41 -13.39 -11.52
N LEU A 203 2.03 -12.25 -11.22
CA LEU A 203 3.12 -11.71 -12.02
C LEU A 203 4.24 -11.21 -11.09
N ARG A 204 5.49 -11.61 -11.41
CA ARG A 204 6.69 -11.11 -10.73
C ARG A 204 7.41 -10.12 -11.62
N PHE A 205 7.71 -8.95 -11.10
CA PHE A 205 8.55 -7.93 -11.73
C PHE A 205 9.23 -7.04 -10.68
N GLN A 206 10.33 -6.37 -11.06
CA GLN A 206 11.30 -5.80 -10.11
C GLN A 206 11.00 -4.37 -9.67
N LYS A 207 10.21 -3.60 -10.42
CA LYS A 207 9.87 -2.21 -10.08
C LYS A 207 8.60 -1.74 -10.80
N ARG A 208 8.00 -0.67 -10.30
CA ARG A 208 6.77 -0.11 -10.88
C ARG A 208 6.96 1.21 -11.62
N ALA A 209 8.03 1.94 -11.35
CA ALA A 209 8.35 3.17 -12.08
C ALA A 209 9.60 2.95 -12.96
N PHE A 210 9.51 3.32 -14.22
CA PHE A 210 10.49 3.08 -15.27
C PHE A 210 10.83 4.37 -16.00
N PHE A 211 12.05 4.45 -16.52
CA PHE A 211 12.31 5.33 -17.66
C PHE A 211 11.92 4.64 -18.98
N ASN A 212 11.62 5.45 -19.98
CA ASN A 212 11.19 4.92 -21.28
C ASN A 212 12.32 4.23 -22.11
N ASP A 213 13.57 4.37 -21.72
CA ASP A 213 14.72 3.67 -22.33
C ASP A 213 14.98 2.28 -21.74
N GLU A 214 14.07 1.82 -20.85
CA GLU A 214 14.17 0.52 -20.20
C GLU A 214 13.27 -0.54 -20.87
N ILE A 215 13.42 -1.77 -20.40
CA ILE A 215 12.60 -2.93 -20.81
C ILE A 215 11.82 -3.39 -19.57
N PHE A 216 10.52 -3.61 -19.73
CA PHE A 216 9.74 -4.34 -18.74
C PHE A 216 9.95 -5.84 -18.93
N SER A 217 10.21 -6.56 -17.85
CA SER A 217 10.27 -8.02 -17.82
C SER A 217 9.39 -8.55 -16.70
N GLY A 218 8.57 -9.54 -17.00
CA GLY A 218 7.64 -10.16 -16.07
C GLY A 218 7.64 -11.70 -16.16
N LYS A 219 7.58 -12.35 -14.97
CA LYS A 219 7.43 -13.81 -14.85
C LYS A 219 6.02 -14.12 -14.41
N ALA A 220 5.26 -14.78 -15.27
CA ALA A 220 3.87 -15.14 -15.03
C ALA A 220 3.78 -16.47 -14.27
N GLU A 221 2.92 -16.54 -13.27
CA GLU A 221 2.63 -17.72 -12.46
C GLU A 221 1.11 -17.91 -12.33
N LEU A 222 0.68 -19.12 -12.01
CA LEU A 222 -0.69 -19.43 -11.61
C LEU A 222 -0.69 -20.09 -10.23
N TYR A 223 -1.28 -19.42 -9.25
CA TYR A 223 -1.74 -20.06 -8.03
C TYR A 223 -3.01 -20.82 -8.34
N ASN A 224 -3.00 -22.15 -8.14
CA ASN A 224 -4.16 -23.00 -8.41
C ASN A 224 -4.41 -23.99 -7.28
N TYR A 225 -5.31 -23.59 -6.39
CA TYR A 225 -5.84 -24.43 -5.30
C TYR A 225 -7.32 -24.81 -5.56
N SER A 226 -7.79 -24.64 -6.79
CA SER A 226 -9.07 -25.19 -7.24
C SER A 226 -8.96 -26.70 -7.52
N PRO A 227 -10.07 -27.44 -7.56
CA PRO A 227 -10.07 -28.85 -7.97
C PRO A 227 -9.76 -29.05 -9.47
N SER A 228 -9.73 -27.99 -10.24
CA SER A 228 -9.55 -28.04 -11.70
C SER A 228 -8.08 -28.14 -12.08
N ARG A 229 -7.80 -28.95 -13.11
CA ARG A 229 -6.52 -28.97 -13.83
C ARG A 229 -6.68 -28.22 -15.15
N PHE A 230 -5.66 -27.54 -15.60
CA PHE A 230 -5.65 -26.82 -16.87
C PHE A 230 -4.78 -27.54 -17.87
N ARG A 231 -5.41 -28.10 -18.92
CA ARG A 231 -4.70 -28.80 -20.01
C ARG A 231 -4.44 -27.81 -21.14
N ARG A 232 -3.16 -27.39 -21.33
CA ARG A 232 -2.74 -26.39 -22.31
C ARG A 232 -3.56 -25.09 -22.23
N PRO A 233 -3.56 -24.39 -21.09
CA PRO A 233 -4.34 -23.19 -20.92
C PRO A 233 -3.96 -22.10 -21.93
N ASP A 234 -4.93 -21.33 -22.37
CA ASP A 234 -4.71 -20.14 -23.20
C ASP A 234 -4.24 -18.99 -22.30
N VAL A 235 -2.93 -18.80 -22.20
CA VAL A 235 -2.31 -17.76 -21.39
C VAL A 235 -2.01 -16.55 -22.26
N ARG A 236 -2.63 -15.43 -21.97
CA ARG A 236 -2.46 -14.18 -22.70
C ARG A 236 -2.06 -13.07 -21.76
N TRP A 237 -1.23 -12.18 -22.24
CA TRP A 237 -0.94 -10.91 -21.62
C TRP A 237 -1.14 -9.76 -22.60
N HIS A 238 -1.52 -8.60 -22.07
CA HIS A 238 -1.55 -7.36 -22.84
C HIS A 238 -1.28 -6.18 -21.90
N VAL A 239 -0.89 -5.06 -22.50
CA VAL A 239 -0.58 -3.82 -21.79
C VAL A 239 -1.41 -2.70 -22.38
N THR A 240 -2.13 -1.98 -21.54
CA THR A 240 -2.95 -0.84 -21.95
C THR A 240 -2.38 0.46 -21.43
N ASP A 241 -2.59 1.55 -22.18
CA ASP A 241 -2.38 2.91 -21.69
C ASP A 241 -3.55 3.38 -20.78
N SER A 242 -3.46 4.59 -20.26
CA SER A 242 -4.49 5.22 -19.42
C SER A 242 -5.85 5.40 -20.12
N ARG A 243 -5.90 5.33 -21.44
CA ARG A 243 -7.13 5.41 -22.28
C ARG A 243 -7.71 4.04 -22.60
N GLY A 244 -7.05 2.95 -22.14
CA GLY A 244 -7.44 1.58 -22.43
C GLY A 244 -6.98 1.07 -23.81
N THR A 245 -6.09 1.79 -24.52
CA THR A 245 -5.54 1.36 -25.79
C THR A 245 -4.49 0.28 -25.54
N THR A 246 -4.59 -0.86 -26.23
CA THR A 246 -3.59 -1.92 -26.14
C THR A 246 -2.32 -1.54 -26.91
N LEU A 247 -1.20 -1.40 -26.20
CA LEU A 247 0.10 -1.06 -26.78
C LEU A 247 0.96 -2.29 -27.07
N TYR A 248 0.87 -3.30 -26.23
CA TYR A 248 1.60 -4.57 -26.35
C TYR A 248 0.68 -5.74 -26.02
N SER A 249 0.92 -6.88 -26.62
CA SER A 249 0.20 -8.11 -26.30
C SER A 249 0.98 -9.34 -26.73
N GLY A 250 0.72 -10.47 -26.09
CA GLY A 250 1.33 -11.72 -26.44
C GLY A 250 0.63 -12.93 -25.82
N ARG A 251 1.16 -14.11 -26.18
CA ARG A 251 0.74 -15.40 -25.62
C ARG A 251 1.93 -16.12 -25.02
N ILE A 252 1.67 -16.83 -23.94
CA ILE A 252 2.66 -17.71 -23.31
C ILE A 252 2.24 -19.14 -23.58
N SER A 253 3.14 -19.94 -24.14
CA SER A 253 2.92 -21.37 -24.34
C SER A 253 3.15 -22.10 -23.03
N CYS A 254 2.10 -22.65 -22.48
CA CYS A 254 2.13 -23.33 -21.19
C CYS A 254 1.76 -24.82 -21.34
N LYS A 255 2.43 -25.68 -20.55
CA LYS A 255 2.09 -27.08 -20.39
C LYS A 255 0.87 -27.28 -19.51
N GLU A 256 0.52 -28.51 -19.20
CA GLU A 256 -0.51 -28.85 -18.23
C GLU A 256 -0.15 -28.27 -16.86
N ILE A 257 -1.13 -27.65 -16.20
CA ILE A 257 -1.05 -27.14 -14.84
C ILE A 257 -1.92 -28.01 -13.95
N SER A 258 -1.33 -28.57 -12.93
CA SER A 258 -2.04 -29.37 -11.93
C SER A 258 -2.78 -28.48 -10.94
N ASN A 259 -3.51 -29.10 -10.01
CA ASN A 259 -4.13 -28.45 -8.87
C ASN A 259 -3.19 -28.43 -7.64
N TYR A 260 -3.54 -27.64 -6.66
CA TYR A 260 -2.88 -27.53 -5.34
C TYR A 260 -1.40 -27.11 -5.41
N GLY A 261 -1.12 -25.98 -6.04
CA GLY A 261 0.23 -25.44 -6.12
C GLY A 261 0.33 -24.10 -6.82
N VAL A 262 1.56 -23.61 -6.89
CA VAL A 262 1.96 -22.44 -7.68
C VAL A 262 2.80 -22.91 -8.84
N TYR A 263 2.41 -22.54 -10.04
CA TYR A 263 2.98 -23.07 -11.28
C TYR A 263 3.51 -21.94 -12.16
N PRO A 264 4.76 -22.02 -12.66
CA PRO A 264 5.26 -21.07 -13.63
C PRO A 264 4.50 -21.23 -14.95
N LEU A 265 4.04 -20.12 -15.51
CA LEU A 265 3.42 -20.06 -16.83
C LEU A 265 4.45 -19.76 -17.90
N GLY A 266 5.41 -18.88 -17.61
CA GLY A 266 6.47 -18.42 -18.50
C GLY A 266 6.82 -16.95 -18.26
N GLU A 267 7.67 -16.42 -19.13
CA GLU A 267 8.17 -15.05 -19.01
C GLU A 267 7.80 -14.26 -20.28
N PHE A 268 7.71 -12.94 -20.14
CA PHE A 268 7.53 -12.03 -21.26
C PHE A 268 8.20 -10.70 -20.98
N GLU A 269 8.55 -10.00 -22.03
CA GLU A 269 9.16 -8.67 -21.96
C GLU A 269 8.65 -7.78 -23.09
N PHE A 270 8.75 -6.47 -22.90
CA PHE A 270 8.47 -5.48 -23.93
C PHE A 270 9.29 -4.21 -23.68
N PRO A 271 9.75 -3.55 -24.76
CA PRO A 271 10.50 -2.30 -24.65
C PRO A 271 9.57 -1.14 -24.34
N LEU A 272 10.03 -0.20 -23.50
CA LEU A 272 9.25 0.98 -23.12
C LEU A 272 9.53 2.21 -24.02
N ASN A 273 10.42 2.09 -25.00
CA ASN A 273 10.88 3.19 -25.86
C ASN A 273 9.80 3.80 -26.77
N ARG A 274 8.65 3.12 -26.91
CA ARG A 274 7.48 3.67 -27.63
C ARG A 274 6.70 4.69 -26.81
N ILE A 275 6.96 4.75 -25.50
CA ILE A 275 6.29 5.69 -24.59
C ILE A 275 7.09 7.00 -24.60
N THR A 276 6.56 8.00 -25.24
CA THR A 276 7.22 9.31 -25.44
C THR A 276 6.73 10.40 -24.50
N SER A 277 5.65 10.15 -23.78
CA SER A 277 5.08 11.01 -22.73
C SER A 277 4.98 10.27 -21.41
N ASN A 278 4.71 11.00 -20.33
CA ASN A 278 4.45 10.41 -19.02
C ASN A 278 3.17 9.58 -19.09
N GLU A 279 3.25 8.29 -18.73
CA GLU A 279 2.13 7.39 -18.92
C GLU A 279 2.02 6.37 -17.77
N LYS A 280 0.78 6.11 -17.36
CA LYS A 280 0.42 4.98 -16.52
C LYS A 280 -0.01 3.83 -17.43
N LEU A 281 0.69 2.72 -17.35
CA LEU A 281 0.38 1.50 -18.09
C LEU A 281 -0.19 0.45 -17.15
N THR A 282 -1.17 -0.32 -17.62
CA THR A 282 -1.69 -1.48 -16.89
C THR A 282 -1.29 -2.76 -17.61
N VAL A 283 -0.56 -3.62 -16.93
CA VAL A 283 -0.17 -4.95 -17.39
C VAL A 283 -1.23 -5.94 -16.98
N HIS A 284 -1.85 -6.63 -17.94
CA HIS A 284 -2.90 -7.61 -17.72
C HIS A 284 -2.39 -9.02 -18.01
N LEU A 285 -2.77 -9.97 -17.16
CA LEU A 285 -2.55 -11.41 -17.36
C LEU A 285 -3.88 -12.14 -17.30
N CYS A 286 -4.12 -13.03 -18.25
CA CYS A 286 -5.38 -13.75 -18.39
C CYS A 286 -5.11 -15.23 -18.70
N VAL A 287 -5.73 -16.12 -17.93
CA VAL A 287 -5.67 -17.57 -18.13
C VAL A 287 -7.09 -18.09 -18.44
N ASP A 288 -7.24 -18.77 -19.59
CA ASP A 288 -8.51 -19.35 -20.08
C ASP A 288 -9.68 -18.35 -20.08
N LYS A 289 -9.42 -17.05 -20.32
CA LYS A 289 -10.42 -15.96 -20.36
C LYS A 289 -11.22 -15.76 -19.07
N LYS A 290 -10.88 -16.47 -17.99
CA LYS A 290 -11.64 -16.47 -16.74
C LYS A 290 -10.84 -16.00 -15.53
N ILE A 291 -9.55 -16.33 -15.48
CA ILE A 291 -8.67 -15.96 -14.39
C ILE A 291 -7.86 -14.76 -14.87
N THR A 292 -8.23 -13.59 -14.38
CA THR A 292 -7.62 -12.31 -14.79
C THR A 292 -7.03 -11.59 -13.60
N ASN A 293 -5.91 -10.91 -13.82
CA ASN A 293 -5.31 -10.01 -12.84
C ASN A 293 -4.56 -8.89 -13.57
N SER A 294 -4.27 -7.80 -12.90
CA SER A 294 -3.63 -6.64 -13.50
C SER A 294 -2.74 -5.87 -12.50
N TRP A 295 -1.72 -5.19 -13.03
CA TRP A 295 -0.76 -4.41 -12.26
C TRP A 295 -0.40 -3.13 -12.99
N ASP A 296 -0.39 -2.01 -12.27
CA ASP A 296 -0.02 -0.71 -12.81
C ASP A 296 1.50 -0.50 -12.71
N ILE A 297 2.05 0.11 -13.77
CA ILE A 297 3.41 0.63 -13.85
C ILE A 297 3.39 2.03 -14.44
N TRP A 298 4.40 2.83 -14.13
CA TRP A 298 4.53 4.21 -14.62
C TRP A 298 5.80 4.34 -15.44
N VAL A 299 5.68 5.00 -16.59
CA VAL A 299 6.79 5.19 -17.52
C VAL A 299 6.98 6.67 -17.76
N TYR A 300 8.24 7.12 -17.61
CA TYR A 300 8.62 8.51 -17.77
C TYR A 300 9.76 8.66 -18.77
N PRO A 301 9.72 9.64 -19.70
CA PRO A 301 10.85 9.96 -20.55
C PRO A 301 12.05 10.40 -19.70
N ARG A 302 13.24 9.85 -20.00
CA ARG A 302 14.46 10.24 -19.28
C ARG A 302 14.88 11.63 -19.67
N LYS A 303 15.10 12.51 -18.68
CA LYS A 303 15.62 13.85 -18.83
C LYS A 303 16.84 14.06 -17.89
N GLN A 304 17.62 15.09 -18.17
CA GLN A 304 18.79 15.41 -17.36
C GLN A 304 18.43 16.34 -16.21
N VAL A 305 18.88 16.02 -15.00
CA VAL A 305 18.61 16.79 -13.77
C VAL A 305 19.06 18.24 -13.87
N LYS A 306 20.23 18.49 -14.51
CA LYS A 306 20.81 19.84 -14.65
C LYS A 306 19.95 20.83 -15.44
N GLU A 307 19.00 20.33 -16.22
CA GLU A 307 18.08 21.16 -17.01
C GLU A 307 16.81 21.54 -16.21
N ILE A 308 16.53 20.84 -15.10
CA ILE A 308 15.30 20.95 -14.33
C ILE A 308 15.42 22.05 -13.27
N LEU A 309 16.46 22.02 -12.45
CA LEU A 309 16.64 22.91 -11.28
C LEU A 309 17.46 24.14 -11.59
N LYS A 310 17.21 24.79 -12.73
CA LYS A 310 17.95 25.99 -13.16
C LYS A 310 17.21 27.25 -12.71
N SER A 311 17.83 27.98 -11.76
CA SER A 311 17.35 29.30 -11.37
C SER A 311 17.55 30.34 -12.49
N ASP A 312 16.62 31.27 -12.56
CA ASP A 312 16.67 32.41 -13.45
C ASP A 312 16.29 33.72 -12.74
N ASN A 313 15.99 34.77 -13.47
CA ASN A 313 15.62 36.05 -12.89
C ASN A 313 14.17 36.10 -12.35
N GLN A 314 13.34 35.07 -12.57
CA GLN A 314 11.94 34.97 -12.12
C GLN A 314 11.73 33.89 -11.06
N VAL A 315 12.49 32.77 -11.15
CA VAL A 315 12.36 31.62 -10.26
C VAL A 315 13.71 31.27 -9.66
N LEU A 316 13.75 31.22 -8.34
CA LEU A 316 14.91 30.74 -7.57
C LEU A 316 14.63 29.34 -7.04
N PHE A 317 15.48 28.36 -7.40
CA PHE A 317 15.55 27.06 -6.74
C PHE A 317 16.58 27.09 -5.63
N THR A 318 16.20 26.67 -4.44
CA THR A 318 17.09 26.68 -3.27
C THR A 318 16.74 25.55 -2.29
N THR A 319 17.75 25.11 -1.55
CA THR A 319 17.58 24.09 -0.47
C THR A 319 17.35 24.72 0.91
N SER A 320 17.46 26.06 1.03
CA SER A 320 17.27 26.75 2.30
C SER A 320 16.65 28.14 2.10
N TYR A 321 15.91 28.63 3.09
CA TYR A 321 15.32 29.96 3.06
C TYR A 321 16.38 31.03 3.39
N THR A 322 17.01 31.56 2.36
CA THR A 322 18.14 32.53 2.44
C THR A 322 17.66 33.97 2.31
N ALA A 323 18.58 34.93 2.56
CA ALA A 323 18.34 36.34 2.26
C ALA A 323 18.04 36.59 0.79
N GLU A 324 18.61 35.79 -0.11
CA GLU A 324 18.35 35.85 -1.56
C GLU A 324 16.92 35.38 -1.85
N ALA A 325 16.47 34.26 -1.29
CA ALA A 325 15.10 33.79 -1.43
C ALA A 325 14.08 34.85 -0.96
N ARG A 326 14.37 35.50 0.18
CA ARG A 326 13.54 36.60 0.69
C ARG A 326 13.50 37.80 -0.29
N ARG A 327 14.64 38.19 -0.90
CA ARG A 327 14.69 39.25 -1.91
C ARG A 327 13.85 38.93 -3.15
N TYR A 328 13.92 37.67 -3.63
CA TYR A 328 13.08 37.21 -4.75
C TYR A 328 11.59 37.38 -4.42
N LEU A 329 11.16 36.91 -3.25
CA LEU A 329 9.76 37.02 -2.82
C LEU A 329 9.33 38.48 -2.65
N GLN A 330 10.18 39.36 -2.07
CA GLN A 330 9.91 40.79 -1.94
C GLN A 330 9.82 41.51 -3.28
N ALA A 331 10.49 40.99 -4.31
CA ALA A 331 10.37 41.48 -5.68
C ALA A 331 9.19 40.90 -6.45
N GLY A 332 8.28 40.18 -5.78
CA GLY A 332 7.11 39.54 -6.41
C GLY A 332 7.41 38.30 -7.24
N LYS A 333 8.62 37.75 -7.13
CA LYS A 333 9.11 36.59 -7.89
C LYS A 333 8.80 35.27 -7.15
N SER A 334 9.14 34.15 -7.80
CA SER A 334 8.90 32.81 -7.27
C SER A 334 10.14 32.19 -6.65
N VAL A 335 9.94 31.45 -5.55
CA VAL A 335 10.98 30.63 -4.91
C VAL A 335 10.46 29.20 -4.80
N VAL A 336 11.23 28.26 -5.30
CA VAL A 336 11.01 26.81 -5.10
C VAL A 336 12.02 26.34 -4.06
N LEU A 337 11.52 26.06 -2.88
CA LEU A 337 12.30 25.59 -1.72
C LEU A 337 12.22 24.07 -1.65
N LEU A 338 13.36 23.43 -1.90
CA LEU A 338 13.56 21.97 -1.86
C LEU A 338 14.48 21.64 -0.68
N PRO A 339 14.00 21.71 0.56
CA PRO A 339 14.86 21.51 1.71
C PRO A 339 15.34 20.05 1.77
N ARG A 340 16.61 19.86 2.11
CA ARG A 340 17.11 18.51 2.38
C ARG A 340 16.32 17.87 3.52
N PRO A 341 15.95 16.59 3.42
CA PRO A 341 15.15 15.93 4.44
C PRO A 341 15.71 16.06 5.87
N GLU A 342 17.04 16.08 6.02
CA GLU A 342 17.72 16.22 7.32
C GLU A 342 17.52 17.61 7.93
N ALA A 343 17.37 18.65 7.10
CA ALA A 343 17.17 20.03 7.54
C ALA A 343 15.71 20.33 7.94
N VAL A 344 14.77 19.49 7.55
CA VAL A 344 13.35 19.65 7.86
C VAL A 344 13.05 19.15 9.26
N LYS A 345 12.61 20.06 10.14
CA LYS A 345 12.07 19.72 11.46
C LYS A 345 10.66 19.16 11.27
N GLY A 346 10.56 17.85 11.03
CA GLY A 346 9.29 17.19 10.76
C GLY A 346 9.38 15.68 10.98
N ARG A 347 8.25 15.02 10.81
CA ARG A 347 8.16 13.55 10.92
C ARG A 347 8.74 12.93 9.64
N LYS A 348 9.27 11.72 9.75
CA LYS A 348 9.59 10.91 8.57
C LYS A 348 8.27 10.55 7.87
N SER A 349 8.21 10.72 6.55
CA SER A 349 7.09 10.24 5.75
C SER A 349 7.14 8.73 5.60
N ASN A 350 6.02 8.14 5.26
CA ASN A 350 5.90 6.72 4.94
C ASN A 350 4.86 6.52 3.83
N PHE A 351 5.05 5.48 3.02
CA PHE A 351 4.09 5.08 2.00
C PHE A 351 2.91 4.31 2.61
N HIS A 352 3.19 3.39 3.52
CA HIS A 352 2.18 2.48 4.07
C HIS A 352 1.26 3.14 5.09
N ASN A 353 -0.01 2.76 5.06
CA ASN A 353 -0.96 3.13 6.08
C ASN A 353 -0.56 2.55 7.44
N HIS A 354 -0.93 3.24 8.50
CA HIS A 354 -0.68 2.82 9.87
C HIS A 354 -1.21 1.40 10.12
N PHE A 355 -0.41 0.61 10.82
CA PHE A 355 -0.75 -0.78 11.16
C PHE A 355 -1.69 -0.82 12.37
N TRP A 356 -2.75 -1.61 12.30
CA TRP A 356 -3.77 -1.92 13.30
C TRP A 356 -4.48 -0.67 13.85
N ASN A 357 -3.90 -0.02 14.84
CA ASN A 357 -4.42 1.25 15.34
C ASN A 357 -3.33 2.10 16.04
N PRO A 358 -3.43 3.43 15.98
CA PRO A 358 -2.42 4.34 16.51
C PRO A 358 -2.38 4.43 18.05
N ILE A 359 -3.31 3.79 18.75
CA ILE A 359 -3.33 3.75 20.21
C ILE A 359 -2.39 2.69 20.73
N MET A 360 -2.45 1.47 20.17
CA MET A 360 -1.58 0.35 20.57
C MET A 360 -0.20 0.43 19.95
N PHE A 361 -0.10 0.79 18.66
CA PHE A 361 1.14 0.75 17.88
C PHE A 361 1.73 2.13 17.61
N LYS A 362 1.90 2.94 18.67
CA LYS A 362 2.42 4.32 18.61
C LYS A 362 3.81 4.46 17.96
N TRP A 363 4.58 3.37 17.89
CA TRP A 363 5.91 3.33 17.29
C TRP A 363 5.91 3.20 15.75
N GLN A 364 4.76 2.87 15.17
CA GLN A 364 4.58 2.83 13.72
C GLN A 364 4.53 4.24 13.12
N PRO A 365 4.85 4.41 11.83
CA PRO A 365 4.60 5.66 11.14
C PRO A 365 3.13 6.08 11.29
N LEU A 366 2.92 7.31 11.77
CA LEU A 366 1.59 7.82 12.13
C LEU A 366 0.92 8.52 10.93
N THR A 367 0.80 7.80 9.78
CA THR A 367 0.14 8.34 8.58
C THR A 367 -0.83 7.32 7.98
N LEU A 368 -1.82 7.83 7.25
CA LEU A 368 -2.87 7.06 6.57
C LEU A 368 -2.91 7.39 5.08
N GLY A 369 -1.74 7.35 4.44
CA GLY A 369 -1.57 7.73 3.05
C GLY A 369 -1.47 9.24 2.86
N CYS A 370 -1.62 9.68 1.61
CA CYS A 370 -1.62 11.11 1.25
C CYS A 370 -2.77 11.44 0.31
N LEU A 371 -3.43 12.55 0.59
CA LEU A 371 -4.35 13.21 -0.34
C LEU A 371 -3.52 14.06 -1.32
N ILE A 372 -3.67 13.80 -2.61
CA ILE A 372 -3.04 14.55 -3.70
C ILE A 372 -4.10 15.43 -4.36
N HIS A 373 -3.89 16.74 -4.30
CA HIS A 373 -4.73 17.71 -5.00
C HIS A 373 -4.27 17.79 -6.46
N LYS A 374 -4.59 16.74 -7.23
CA LYS A 374 -4.09 16.50 -8.60
C LYS A 374 -4.51 17.58 -9.62
N GLU A 375 -5.48 18.41 -9.27
CA GLU A 375 -5.92 19.57 -10.06
C GLU A 375 -4.92 20.74 -10.01
N GLN A 376 -3.95 20.68 -9.11
CA GLN A 376 -2.91 21.72 -9.04
C GLN A 376 -2.00 21.67 -10.27
N PRO A 377 -1.60 22.83 -10.81
CA PRO A 377 -0.82 22.90 -12.05
C PRO A 377 0.47 22.09 -12.04
N MET A 378 1.09 21.91 -10.87
CA MET A 378 2.31 21.10 -10.73
C MET A 378 2.11 19.62 -11.07
N PHE A 379 0.88 19.11 -11.13
CA PHE A 379 0.60 17.72 -11.52
C PHE A 379 0.16 17.59 -12.98
N ALA A 380 0.19 18.68 -13.77
CA ALA A 380 -0.22 18.63 -15.16
C ALA A 380 0.57 17.59 -15.99
N ASP A 381 1.86 17.46 -15.70
CA ASP A 381 2.78 16.51 -16.33
C ASP A 381 3.15 15.32 -15.42
N PHE A 382 2.49 15.18 -14.28
CA PHE A 382 2.70 14.04 -13.37
C PHE A 382 1.43 13.21 -13.27
N VAL A 383 1.41 12.06 -13.97
CA VAL A 383 0.23 11.18 -14.00
C VAL A 383 -0.02 10.59 -12.62
N THR A 384 -1.00 11.11 -11.89
CA THR A 384 -1.34 10.67 -10.54
C THR A 384 -2.85 10.64 -10.31
N ASP A 385 -3.27 9.80 -9.39
CA ASP A 385 -4.60 9.80 -8.81
C ASP A 385 -4.65 10.74 -7.59
N GLU A 386 -5.81 10.88 -6.94
CA GLU A 386 -5.98 11.67 -5.72
C GLU A 386 -5.38 10.96 -4.48
N PHE A 387 -5.00 9.72 -4.63
CA PHE A 387 -4.31 8.92 -3.61
C PHE A 387 -2.93 8.50 -4.11
N VAL A 388 -2.07 8.07 -3.20
CA VAL A 388 -0.72 7.61 -3.54
C VAL A 388 -0.75 6.14 -3.93
N ASP A 389 -0.34 5.84 -5.17
CA ASP A 389 -0.10 4.49 -5.65
C ASP A 389 1.40 4.20 -5.67
N TRP A 390 1.82 3.03 -6.08
CA TRP A 390 3.20 2.51 -5.98
C TRP A 390 4.28 3.41 -6.59
N GLN A 391 3.98 4.28 -7.54
CA GLN A 391 4.92 5.29 -8.02
C GLN A 391 5.38 6.28 -6.94
N TRP A 392 4.53 6.53 -5.94
CA TRP A 392 4.81 7.43 -4.83
C TRP A 392 5.69 6.81 -3.74
N TRP A 393 5.88 5.49 -3.77
CA TRP A 393 6.62 4.80 -2.72
C TRP A 393 8.00 5.39 -2.49
N ASP A 394 8.79 5.56 -3.56
CA ASP A 394 10.12 6.13 -3.49
C ASP A 394 10.12 7.60 -3.02
N ILE A 395 9.17 8.39 -3.51
CA ILE A 395 9.00 9.80 -3.11
C ILE A 395 8.74 9.89 -1.60
N LEU A 396 7.76 9.13 -1.10
CA LEU A 396 7.32 9.22 0.30
C LEU A 396 8.32 8.62 1.28
N CYS A 397 8.98 7.52 0.92
CA CYS A 397 9.98 6.89 1.79
C CYS A 397 11.22 7.78 2.01
N HIS A 398 11.45 8.77 1.14
CA HIS A 398 12.55 9.72 1.22
C HIS A 398 12.09 11.16 1.52
N ALA A 399 10.84 11.35 1.94
CA ALA A 399 10.28 12.66 2.25
C ALA A 399 10.21 12.94 3.76
N LYS A 400 9.95 14.21 4.08
CA LYS A 400 9.60 14.67 5.41
C LYS A 400 8.21 15.30 5.42
N VAL A 401 7.50 15.07 6.49
CA VAL A 401 6.17 15.64 6.72
C VAL A 401 6.30 16.86 7.64
N ILE A 402 5.85 18.00 7.15
CA ILE A 402 5.86 19.28 7.87
C ILE A 402 4.53 19.42 8.59
N GLU A 403 4.57 19.68 9.90
CA GLU A 403 3.37 19.99 10.67
C GLU A 403 2.96 21.46 10.44
N MET A 404 1.72 21.67 10.01
CA MET A 404 1.20 22.95 9.55
C MET A 404 0.05 23.49 10.41
N ASN A 405 -0.12 23.00 11.64
CA ASN A 405 -1.20 23.46 12.54
C ASN A 405 -1.16 24.97 12.83
N ALA A 406 0.03 25.56 12.82
CA ALA A 406 0.20 27.02 13.01
C ALA A 406 0.01 27.83 11.71
N ALA A 407 -0.16 27.17 10.57
CA ALA A 407 -0.41 27.85 9.30
C ALA A 407 -1.89 28.26 9.19
N PRO A 408 -2.21 29.31 8.39
CA PRO A 408 -3.60 29.69 8.14
C PRO A 408 -4.43 28.50 7.64
N ASN A 409 -5.70 28.41 8.04
CA ASN A 409 -6.59 27.32 7.63
C ASN A 409 -6.73 27.22 6.10
N ALA A 410 -6.73 28.35 5.40
CA ALA A 410 -6.81 28.39 3.93
C ALA A 410 -5.56 27.87 3.21
N LEU A 411 -4.43 27.72 3.91
CA LEU A 411 -3.23 27.12 3.34
C LEU A 411 -3.32 25.60 3.42
N LEU A 412 -3.72 24.97 2.31
CA LEU A 412 -3.79 23.53 2.19
C LEU A 412 -2.55 23.01 1.42
N PRO A 413 -1.92 21.93 1.89
CA PRO A 413 -0.89 21.25 1.13
C PRO A 413 -1.46 20.62 -0.14
N PHE A 414 -0.75 20.66 -1.24
CA PHE A 414 -1.12 19.93 -2.46
C PHE A 414 -0.65 18.46 -2.43
N ILE A 415 0.33 18.14 -1.58
CA ILE A 415 0.65 16.77 -1.13
C ILE A 415 0.40 16.75 0.38
N GLN A 416 -0.79 16.35 0.75
CA GLN A 416 -1.24 16.35 2.14
C GLN A 416 -1.14 14.96 2.74
N SER A 417 -0.16 14.74 3.63
CA SER A 417 -0.11 13.51 4.42
C SER A 417 -1.28 13.47 5.40
N ILE A 418 -2.01 12.36 5.43
CA ILE A 418 -3.14 12.17 6.33
C ILE A 418 -2.60 11.68 7.67
N ASP A 419 -2.77 12.49 8.73
CA ASP A 419 -2.41 12.08 10.10
C ASP A 419 -3.38 11.01 10.61
N THR A 420 -3.00 10.34 11.66
CA THR A 420 -3.92 9.42 12.33
C THR A 420 -5.09 10.18 12.93
N TYR A 421 -6.24 9.55 12.96
CA TYR A 421 -7.47 10.07 13.54
C TYR A 421 -7.35 10.38 15.06
N GLN A 422 -6.26 9.95 15.71
CA GLN A 422 -5.96 10.30 17.09
C GLN A 422 -5.49 11.76 17.27
N HIS A 423 -4.78 12.30 16.28
CA HIS A 423 -4.14 13.60 16.36
C HIS A 423 -4.76 14.60 15.38
N ASN A 424 -4.99 14.18 14.12
CA ASN A 424 -5.56 15.03 13.07
C ASN A 424 -4.77 16.31 12.80
N HIS A 425 -3.42 16.28 12.91
CA HIS A 425 -2.62 17.44 12.56
C HIS A 425 -2.72 17.73 11.07
N LYS A 426 -2.68 18.99 10.69
CA LYS A 426 -2.47 19.39 9.29
C LYS A 426 -1.02 19.10 8.91
N LEU A 427 -0.82 18.17 7.97
CA LEU A 427 0.48 17.66 7.58
C LEU A 427 0.71 17.89 6.08
N GLY A 428 1.84 18.50 5.71
CA GLY A 428 2.19 18.76 4.32
C GLY A 428 3.57 18.21 3.94
N ILE A 429 3.68 17.67 2.73
CA ILE A 429 4.95 17.35 2.08
C ILE A 429 5.24 18.41 1.02
N GLY A 430 4.19 18.88 0.34
CA GLY A 430 4.25 19.96 -0.64
C GLY A 430 3.15 20.97 -0.44
N PHE A 431 3.46 22.26 -0.50
CA PHE A 431 2.50 23.36 -0.43
C PHE A 431 3.00 24.62 -1.14
N GLU A 432 2.06 25.48 -1.56
CA GLU A 432 2.36 26.80 -2.11
C GLU A 432 1.78 27.89 -1.20
N ALA A 433 2.54 28.93 -0.96
CA ALA A 433 2.13 30.06 -0.17
C ALA A 433 2.49 31.39 -0.86
N LYS A 434 1.64 32.39 -0.75
CA LYS A 434 1.97 33.78 -1.08
C LYS A 434 2.71 34.40 0.11
N LEU A 435 3.97 34.79 -0.11
CA LEU A 435 4.83 35.34 0.95
C LEU A 435 5.56 36.57 0.43
N HIS A 436 5.54 37.67 1.19
CA HIS A 436 6.20 38.95 0.84
C HIS A 436 5.81 39.51 -0.56
N GLY A 437 4.69 39.13 -1.12
CA GLY A 437 4.24 39.52 -2.45
C GLY A 437 4.62 38.54 -3.56
N GLY A 438 5.54 37.63 -3.32
CA GLY A 438 5.94 36.55 -4.25
C GLY A 438 5.26 35.22 -3.91
N LYS A 439 5.61 34.19 -4.69
CA LYS A 439 5.16 32.81 -4.55
C LYS A 439 6.27 31.94 -3.95
N LEU A 440 5.98 31.26 -2.86
CA LEU A 440 6.84 30.25 -2.25
C LEU A 440 6.20 28.88 -2.47
N LEU A 441 6.87 28.00 -3.23
CA LEU A 441 6.55 26.59 -3.31
C LEU A 441 7.55 25.83 -2.43
N VAL A 442 7.07 24.96 -1.56
CA VAL A 442 7.88 24.08 -0.72
C VAL A 442 7.58 22.63 -1.09
N LEU A 443 8.62 21.82 -1.30
CA LEU A 443 8.50 20.40 -1.54
C LEU A 443 9.57 19.65 -0.73
N ALA A 444 9.15 18.98 0.35
CA ALA A 444 10.02 18.34 1.33
C ALA A 444 10.33 16.87 0.97
N ILE A 445 10.83 16.65 -0.26
CA ILE A 445 11.26 15.35 -0.78
C ILE A 445 12.78 15.33 -0.96
N ASP A 446 13.36 14.13 -1.06
CA ASP A 446 14.78 13.98 -1.39
C ASP A 446 15.01 14.22 -2.90
N THR A 447 15.69 15.30 -3.22
CA THR A 447 16.03 15.72 -4.59
C THR A 447 17.47 15.47 -4.98
N GLU A 448 18.31 14.94 -4.08
CA GLU A 448 19.75 14.78 -4.30
C GLU A 448 20.16 13.30 -4.45
N ASN A 449 19.67 12.42 -3.58
CA ASN A 449 20.14 11.04 -3.53
C ASN A 449 19.70 10.24 -4.77
N LYS A 450 20.64 10.04 -5.71
CA LYS A 450 20.43 9.25 -6.95
C LYS A 450 19.15 9.62 -7.70
N ILE A 451 18.82 10.89 -7.73
CA ILE A 451 17.56 11.37 -8.34
C ILE A 451 17.45 10.98 -9.82
N ASP A 452 18.57 10.86 -10.54
CA ASP A 452 18.68 10.41 -11.93
C ASP A 452 18.31 8.92 -12.12
N GLN A 453 18.22 8.15 -11.05
CA GLN A 453 17.82 6.74 -11.03
C GLN A 453 16.39 6.53 -10.50
N ARG A 454 15.69 7.60 -10.12
CA ARG A 454 14.39 7.61 -9.47
C ARG A 454 13.33 8.23 -10.38
N PRO A 455 12.71 7.45 -11.30
CA PRO A 455 11.89 8.00 -12.39
C PRO A 455 10.75 8.88 -11.92
N ALA A 456 9.96 8.45 -10.94
CA ALA A 456 8.82 9.20 -10.42
C ALA A 456 9.26 10.47 -9.66
N SER A 457 10.31 10.38 -8.83
CA SER A 457 10.84 11.53 -8.11
C SER A 457 11.40 12.58 -9.06
N LEU A 458 12.13 12.15 -10.10
CA LEU A 458 12.68 13.04 -11.13
C LEU A 458 11.53 13.71 -11.92
N GLN A 459 10.49 12.96 -12.28
CA GLN A 459 9.35 13.51 -13.01
C GLN A 459 8.57 14.51 -12.16
N LEU A 460 8.38 14.27 -10.87
CA LEU A 460 7.70 15.22 -9.98
C LEU A 460 8.45 16.56 -9.87
N LEU A 461 9.77 16.55 -9.96
CA LEU A 461 10.57 17.78 -10.01
C LEU A 461 10.48 18.53 -11.34
N GLN A 462 10.06 17.85 -12.40
CA GLN A 462 9.93 18.44 -13.75
C GLN A 462 8.56 19.06 -13.97
N SER A 463 7.54 18.54 -13.30
CA SER A 463 6.16 19.02 -13.40
C SER A 463 5.93 20.31 -12.63
#